data_c09582b56c0bbaece4980e1095d40028
#
_entry.id   c09582b56c0bbaece4980e1095d40028
#
_cell.length_a   1.000
_cell.length_b   1.000
_cell.length_c   1.000
_cell.angle_alpha   90.00
_cell.angle_beta   90.00
_cell.angle_gamma   90.00
#
_symmetry.space_group_name_H-M   'P 1'
#
loop_
_entity.id
_entity.type
_entity.pdbx_description
1 polymer ?
#
loop_
_entity_poly.entity_id
_entity_poly.type
_entity_poly.pdbx_seq_one_letter_code
_entity_poly.pdbx_strand_id
1 'polypeptide(L)'
;MKNSAGATWDAATAGNAIGTWSSSFGDQIDIVVSNNDGMGMSMFNAWSKDEGVPTFGYDANADAVAAIAEGYGGTISQHADVQAYLTLRVLRNALDGVDVDTGIGTEDEAGNVLSDDVYVYNADERSYYALNVAVTADNYQDFTDSTKVYEPVSNQLDESTSPVKKVWLDIYNASDNFLSSTYQPLLENYDDLLNLDVEYIGGDGQTESNITNRLGNPSQYDAFAINMVKTDNAASYTSILSQ
;
A
#
# COMPACT_ATOMS: atom_id res chain seq x y z
N MET A 1 14.27 -0.85 -11.81
CA MET A 1 15.17 0.09 -12.55
C MET A 1 15.59 1.20 -11.59
N LYS A 2 16.82 1.71 -11.68
CA LYS A 2 17.28 2.84 -10.86
C LYS A 2 17.59 4.01 -11.77
N ASN A 3 17.17 5.22 -11.41
CA ASN A 3 17.63 6.43 -12.08
C ASN A 3 19.11 6.72 -11.74
N SER A 4 19.67 7.76 -12.34
CA SER A 4 21.08 8.16 -12.11
C SER A 4 21.39 8.56 -10.66
N ALA A 5 20.36 8.92 -9.86
CA ALA A 5 20.47 9.22 -8.43
C ALA A 5 20.25 7.97 -7.54
N GLY A 6 20.03 6.78 -8.15
CA GLY A 6 19.79 5.54 -7.44
C GLY A 6 18.35 5.34 -6.94
N ALA A 7 17.42 6.22 -7.29
CA ALA A 7 15.99 6.05 -6.97
C ALA A 7 15.43 4.81 -7.66
N THR A 8 14.49 4.15 -7.00
CA THR A 8 13.72 3.03 -7.50
C THR A 8 12.30 3.47 -7.78
N TRP A 9 11.56 2.70 -8.58
CA TRP A 9 10.15 2.98 -8.95
C TRP A 9 9.93 4.35 -9.60
N ASP A 10 10.94 4.85 -10.36
CA ASP A 10 10.91 6.16 -11.00
C ASP A 10 10.25 6.10 -12.39
N ALA A 11 9.08 6.71 -12.51
CA ALA A 11 8.26 6.73 -13.73
C ALA A 11 8.98 7.38 -14.91
N ALA A 12 9.69 8.50 -14.68
CA ALA A 12 10.39 9.20 -15.75
C ALA A 12 11.55 8.37 -16.31
N THR A 13 12.28 7.68 -15.44
CA THR A 13 13.34 6.74 -15.86
C THR A 13 12.76 5.60 -16.69
N ALA A 14 11.60 5.07 -16.33
CA ALA A 14 10.94 4.01 -17.08
C ALA A 14 10.47 4.48 -18.47
N GLY A 15 9.86 5.64 -18.56
CA GLY A 15 9.45 6.26 -19.83
C GLY A 15 10.64 6.53 -20.76
N ASN A 16 11.77 7.01 -20.24
CA ASN A 16 13.00 7.18 -21.03
C ASN A 16 13.58 5.85 -21.49
N ALA A 17 13.49 4.80 -20.65
CA ALA A 17 14.01 3.49 -20.99
C ALA A 17 13.21 2.84 -22.14
N ILE A 18 11.88 2.92 -22.11
CA ILE A 18 11.06 2.36 -23.21
C ILE A 18 11.36 3.07 -24.53
N GLY A 19 11.59 4.39 -24.53
CA GLY A 19 12.00 5.13 -25.72
C GLY A 19 13.32 4.65 -26.31
N THR A 20 14.26 4.25 -25.44
CA THR A 20 15.55 3.65 -25.89
C THR A 20 15.34 2.22 -26.42
N TRP A 21 14.56 1.42 -25.72
CA TRP A 21 14.29 0.03 -26.09
C TRP A 21 13.48 -0.07 -27.38
N SER A 22 12.46 0.77 -27.55
CA SER A 22 11.65 0.80 -28.77
C SER A 22 12.47 1.20 -29.99
N SER A 23 13.43 2.13 -29.84
CA SER A 23 14.35 2.50 -30.91
C SER A 23 15.32 1.38 -31.29
N SER A 24 15.65 0.47 -30.34
CA SER A 24 16.61 -0.61 -30.56
C SER A 24 15.96 -1.93 -30.96
N PHE A 25 14.74 -2.18 -30.47
CA PHE A 25 14.09 -3.49 -30.52
C PHE A 25 12.62 -3.42 -31.01
N GLY A 26 12.06 -2.25 -31.24
CA GLY A 26 10.67 -1.91 -31.55
C GLY A 26 9.73 -3.08 -31.85
N ASP A 27 9.85 -3.62 -33.07
CA ASP A 27 9.05 -4.74 -33.59
C ASP A 27 9.32 -6.11 -32.91
N GLN A 28 10.28 -6.17 -31.97
CA GLN A 28 10.60 -7.38 -31.20
C GLN A 28 10.07 -7.31 -29.75
N ILE A 29 9.39 -6.22 -29.39
CA ILE A 29 8.78 -6.07 -28.06
C ILE A 29 7.31 -6.46 -28.15
N ASP A 30 6.97 -7.65 -27.68
CA ASP A 30 5.60 -8.17 -27.68
C ASP A 30 4.81 -7.82 -26.40
N ILE A 31 5.50 -7.49 -25.30
CA ILE A 31 4.91 -7.23 -23.98
C ILE A 31 5.82 -6.33 -23.15
N VAL A 32 5.21 -5.46 -22.33
CA VAL A 32 5.88 -4.66 -21.31
C VAL A 32 5.37 -5.08 -19.94
N VAL A 33 6.28 -5.35 -19.00
CA VAL A 33 5.94 -5.68 -17.61
C VAL A 33 6.69 -4.73 -16.68
N SER A 34 5.96 -4.10 -15.79
CA SER A 34 6.49 -3.15 -14.81
C SER A 34 6.28 -3.62 -13.37
N ASN A 35 7.19 -3.25 -12.49
CA ASN A 35 7.08 -3.54 -11.06
C ASN A 35 5.98 -2.73 -10.35
N ASN A 36 5.58 -1.60 -10.94
CA ASN A 36 4.46 -0.80 -10.44
C ASN A 36 3.76 -0.05 -11.57
N ASP A 37 2.56 0.45 -11.28
CA ASP A 37 1.75 1.17 -12.25
C ASP A 37 2.36 2.51 -12.66
N GLY A 38 3.01 3.23 -11.74
CA GLY A 38 3.63 4.51 -12.07
C GLY A 38 4.64 4.40 -13.21
N MET A 39 5.51 3.37 -13.17
CA MET A 39 6.43 3.07 -14.27
C MET A 39 5.71 2.48 -15.49
N GLY A 40 4.75 1.57 -15.26
CA GLY A 40 3.96 0.93 -16.32
C GLY A 40 3.20 1.96 -17.15
N MET A 41 2.51 2.88 -16.51
CA MET A 41 1.77 3.96 -17.14
C MET A 41 2.69 4.92 -17.91
N SER A 42 3.87 5.22 -17.36
CA SER A 42 4.85 6.04 -18.06
C SER A 42 5.33 5.38 -19.35
N MET A 43 5.60 4.07 -19.35
CA MET A 43 5.98 3.32 -20.55
C MET A 43 4.82 3.16 -21.53
N PHE A 44 3.60 2.92 -21.02
CA PHE A 44 2.38 2.82 -21.81
C PHE A 44 2.12 4.09 -22.59
N ASN A 45 2.10 5.23 -21.91
CA ASN A 45 1.85 6.53 -22.53
C ASN A 45 2.99 6.99 -23.46
N ALA A 46 4.23 6.59 -23.18
CA ALA A 46 5.37 7.01 -23.99
C ALA A 46 5.51 6.22 -25.31
N TRP A 47 4.99 4.98 -25.38
CA TRP A 47 5.20 4.14 -26.54
C TRP A 47 4.16 3.02 -26.73
N SER A 48 3.96 2.14 -25.77
CA SER A 48 3.28 0.86 -26.01
C SER A 48 1.79 1.03 -26.34
N LYS A 49 1.15 2.12 -25.93
CA LYS A 49 -0.24 2.46 -26.26
C LYS A 49 -0.42 2.65 -27.78
N ASP A 50 0.46 3.41 -28.40
CA ASP A 50 0.38 3.73 -29.84
C ASP A 50 0.72 2.51 -30.71
N GLU A 51 1.59 1.62 -30.20
CA GLU A 51 1.98 0.39 -30.90
C GLU A 51 1.05 -0.80 -30.61
N GLY A 52 0.09 -0.66 -29.70
CA GLY A 52 -0.81 -1.74 -29.29
C GLY A 52 -0.10 -2.86 -28.52
N VAL A 53 1.03 -2.58 -27.89
CA VAL A 53 1.78 -3.54 -27.08
C VAL A 53 1.21 -3.58 -25.66
N PRO A 54 0.72 -4.74 -25.18
CA PRO A 54 0.15 -4.83 -23.85
C PRO A 54 1.19 -4.53 -22.78
N THR A 55 0.81 -3.64 -21.85
CA THR A 55 1.64 -3.24 -20.71
C THR A 55 0.94 -3.62 -19.42
N PHE A 56 1.69 -4.23 -18.49
CA PHE A 56 1.19 -4.67 -17.19
C PHE A 56 1.96 -4.01 -16.06
N GLY A 57 1.25 -3.70 -14.98
CA GLY A 57 1.81 -3.09 -13.78
C GLY A 57 1.43 -3.80 -12.49
N TYR A 58 1.54 -3.08 -11.40
CA TYR A 58 1.23 -3.51 -10.04
C TYR A 58 0.80 -2.30 -9.23
N ASP A 59 -0.07 -2.43 -8.26
CA ASP A 59 -0.63 -1.48 -7.29
C ASP A 59 -2.12 -1.18 -7.51
N ALA A 60 -2.67 -1.40 -8.71
CA ALA A 60 -4.02 -1.01 -9.11
C ALA A 60 -4.30 0.50 -8.86
N ASN A 61 -3.35 1.35 -9.22
CA ASN A 61 -3.55 2.79 -9.16
C ASN A 61 -4.71 3.22 -10.06
N ALA A 62 -5.48 4.22 -9.64
CA ALA A 62 -6.71 4.63 -10.32
C ALA A 62 -6.52 4.97 -11.81
N ASP A 63 -5.40 5.60 -12.16
CA ASP A 63 -5.05 5.93 -13.54
C ASP A 63 -4.74 4.67 -14.38
N ALA A 64 -4.05 3.69 -13.81
CA ALA A 64 -3.76 2.41 -14.47
C ALA A 64 -5.03 1.57 -14.65
N VAL A 65 -5.89 1.50 -13.64
CA VAL A 65 -7.19 0.82 -13.72
C VAL A 65 -8.06 1.45 -14.82
N ALA A 66 -8.14 2.79 -14.87
CA ALA A 66 -8.88 3.50 -15.93
C ALA A 66 -8.29 3.23 -17.32
N ALA A 67 -6.96 3.15 -17.45
CA ALA A 67 -6.27 2.91 -18.71
C ALA A 67 -6.47 1.49 -19.28
N ILE A 68 -6.98 0.54 -18.50
CA ILE A 68 -7.35 -0.79 -19.02
C ILE A 68 -8.40 -0.65 -20.12
N ALA A 69 -9.37 0.27 -19.97
CA ALA A 69 -10.34 0.57 -21.03
C ALA A 69 -9.69 1.16 -22.29
N GLU A 70 -8.47 1.67 -22.21
CA GLU A 70 -7.71 2.27 -23.29
C GLU A 70 -6.62 1.35 -23.88
N GLY A 71 -6.54 0.11 -23.39
CA GLY A 71 -5.60 -0.91 -23.87
C GLY A 71 -4.41 -1.19 -22.94
N TYR A 72 -4.36 -0.62 -21.72
CA TYR A 72 -3.45 -1.10 -20.69
C TYR A 72 -3.78 -2.55 -20.37
N GLY A 73 -2.80 -3.44 -20.37
CA GLY A 73 -3.05 -4.89 -20.31
C GLY A 73 -3.63 -5.36 -18.97
N GLY A 74 -3.27 -4.67 -17.90
CA GLY A 74 -3.76 -4.95 -16.55
C GLY A 74 -2.76 -4.57 -15.46
N THR A 75 -3.21 -4.72 -14.23
CA THR A 75 -2.42 -4.48 -13.02
C THR A 75 -2.73 -5.52 -11.95
N ILE A 76 -2.05 -5.48 -10.85
CA ILE A 76 -2.33 -6.31 -9.67
C ILE A 76 -2.78 -5.41 -8.54
N SER A 77 -3.97 -5.64 -8.01
CA SER A 77 -4.38 -5.07 -6.73
C SER A 77 -3.74 -5.85 -5.59
N GLN A 78 -3.09 -5.14 -4.69
CA GLN A 78 -2.56 -5.69 -3.45
C GLN A 78 -3.50 -5.48 -2.26
N HIS A 79 -4.76 -5.15 -2.50
CA HIS A 79 -5.76 -4.83 -1.48
C HIS A 79 -5.26 -3.79 -0.46
N ALA A 80 -4.94 -2.60 -0.95
CA ALA A 80 -4.47 -1.49 -0.12
C ALA A 80 -5.47 -1.11 0.98
N ASP A 81 -6.77 -1.23 0.71
CA ASP A 81 -7.87 -1.05 1.65
C ASP A 81 -7.81 -2.03 2.81
N VAL A 82 -7.60 -3.31 2.52
CA VAL A 82 -7.41 -4.37 3.53
C VAL A 82 -6.14 -4.13 4.34
N GLN A 83 -5.03 -3.78 3.69
CA GLN A 83 -3.78 -3.47 4.37
C GLN A 83 -3.93 -2.28 5.33
N ALA A 84 -4.60 -1.22 4.90
CA ALA A 84 -4.86 -0.04 5.71
C ALA A 84 -5.72 -0.39 6.94
N TYR A 85 -6.81 -1.12 6.72
CA TYR A 85 -7.68 -1.60 7.81
C TYR A 85 -6.91 -2.44 8.83
N LEU A 86 -6.23 -3.49 8.37
CA LEU A 86 -5.49 -4.40 9.25
C LEU A 86 -4.39 -3.68 10.05
N THR A 87 -3.68 -2.74 9.41
CA THR A 87 -2.66 -1.93 10.08
C THR A 87 -3.22 -1.19 11.27
N LEU A 88 -4.32 -0.45 11.08
CA LEU A 88 -4.89 0.38 12.14
C LEU A 88 -5.71 -0.42 13.14
N ARG A 89 -6.39 -1.50 12.71
CA ARG A 89 -7.16 -2.37 13.61
C ARG A 89 -6.28 -3.13 14.60
N VAL A 90 -5.22 -3.76 14.12
CA VAL A 90 -4.22 -4.44 14.98
C VAL A 90 -3.62 -3.47 16.00
N LEU A 91 -3.27 -2.27 15.53
CA LEU A 91 -2.74 -1.22 16.38
C LEU A 91 -3.75 -0.80 17.46
N ARG A 92 -5.01 -0.56 17.08
CA ARG A 92 -6.08 -0.20 18.01
C ARG A 92 -6.30 -1.27 19.06
N ASN A 93 -6.36 -2.54 18.67
CA ASN A 93 -6.49 -3.67 19.58
C ASN A 93 -5.35 -3.72 20.61
N ALA A 94 -4.11 -3.54 20.14
CA ALA A 94 -2.96 -3.50 21.03
C ALA A 94 -3.02 -2.35 22.04
N LEU A 95 -3.47 -1.16 21.61
CA LEU A 95 -3.65 0.01 22.47
C LEU A 95 -4.77 -0.15 23.50
N ASP A 96 -5.82 -0.89 23.18
CA ASP A 96 -6.93 -1.20 24.09
C ASP A 96 -6.58 -2.37 25.04
N GLY A 97 -5.44 -3.03 24.84
CA GLY A 97 -5.00 -4.16 25.66
C GLY A 97 -5.81 -5.43 25.43
N VAL A 98 -6.48 -5.54 24.30
CA VAL A 98 -7.19 -6.75 23.86
C VAL A 98 -6.31 -7.57 22.94
N ASP A 99 -6.74 -8.78 22.60
CA ASP A 99 -6.02 -9.63 21.64
C ASP A 99 -5.95 -8.89 20.28
N VAL A 100 -4.77 -8.89 19.66
CA VAL A 100 -4.53 -8.18 18.41
C VAL A 100 -5.44 -8.66 17.26
N ASP A 101 -5.92 -9.89 17.35
CA ASP A 101 -6.81 -10.50 16.36
C ASP A 101 -8.30 -10.20 16.63
N THR A 102 -8.63 -9.49 17.71
CA THR A 102 -10.01 -9.18 18.07
C THR A 102 -10.70 -8.40 16.95
N GLY A 103 -11.82 -8.93 16.44
CA GLY A 103 -12.59 -8.33 15.34
C GLY A 103 -11.92 -8.40 13.97
N ILE A 104 -10.81 -9.13 13.87
CA ILE A 104 -10.15 -9.44 12.61
C ILE A 104 -10.43 -10.90 12.27
N GLY A 105 -11.02 -11.13 11.11
CA GLY A 105 -11.58 -12.44 10.79
C GLY A 105 -12.96 -12.62 11.42
N THR A 106 -13.75 -13.45 10.80
CA THR A 106 -15.04 -13.88 11.36
C THR A 106 -14.84 -15.15 12.15
N GLU A 107 -15.31 -15.16 13.39
CA GLU A 107 -15.59 -16.42 14.07
C GLU A 107 -16.95 -16.93 13.56
N ASP A 108 -17.01 -18.20 13.18
CA ASP A 108 -18.29 -18.87 13.01
C ASP A 108 -18.96 -19.12 14.39
N GLU A 109 -20.21 -19.61 14.39
CA GLU A 109 -20.95 -19.89 15.63
C GLU A 109 -20.26 -20.92 16.54
N ALA A 110 -19.24 -21.61 16.04
CA ALA A 110 -18.43 -22.60 16.76
C ALA A 110 -17.11 -22.01 17.29
N GLY A 111 -16.81 -20.72 17.02
CA GLY A 111 -15.59 -20.04 17.45
C GLY A 111 -14.38 -20.30 16.54
N ASN A 112 -14.60 -20.81 15.32
CA ASN A 112 -13.52 -20.94 14.36
C ASN A 112 -13.28 -19.59 13.67
N VAL A 113 -12.03 -19.12 13.68
CA VAL A 113 -11.65 -17.93 12.92
C VAL A 113 -11.68 -18.27 11.43
N LEU A 114 -12.58 -17.63 10.70
CA LEU A 114 -12.64 -17.75 9.26
C LEU A 114 -11.64 -16.75 8.68
N SER A 115 -10.72 -17.22 7.84
CA SER A 115 -9.94 -16.33 7.00
C SER A 115 -10.90 -15.61 6.04
N ASP A 116 -10.77 -14.33 5.91
CA ASP A 116 -11.47 -13.59 4.87
C ASP A 116 -10.88 -13.97 3.50
N ASP A 117 -11.70 -13.89 2.44
CA ASP A 117 -11.26 -14.19 1.07
C ASP A 117 -10.20 -13.21 0.55
N VAL A 118 -9.94 -12.09 1.26
CA VAL A 118 -9.01 -11.03 0.85
C VAL A 118 -7.71 -10.97 1.67
N TYR A 119 -7.60 -11.71 2.76
CA TYR A 119 -6.35 -11.84 3.54
C TYR A 119 -6.21 -13.19 4.23
N VAL A 120 -4.97 -13.51 4.59
CA VAL A 120 -4.61 -14.72 5.34
C VAL A 120 -3.78 -14.33 6.57
N TYR A 121 -4.10 -14.90 7.71
CA TYR A 121 -3.28 -14.79 8.92
C TYR A 121 -2.28 -15.95 9.03
N ASN A 122 -1.02 -15.61 9.21
CA ASN A 122 0.04 -16.57 9.52
C ASN A 122 0.41 -16.45 11.00
N ALA A 123 -0.04 -17.41 11.81
CA ALA A 123 0.16 -17.41 13.25
C ALA A 123 1.64 -17.57 13.65
N ASP A 124 2.43 -18.34 12.88
CA ASP A 124 3.86 -18.55 13.17
C ASP A 124 4.68 -17.25 13.01
N GLU A 125 4.30 -16.42 12.05
CA GLU A 125 4.95 -15.13 11.77
C GLU A 125 4.24 -13.96 12.44
N ARG A 126 3.05 -14.19 13.01
CA ARG A 126 2.16 -13.14 13.57
C ARG A 126 1.90 -12.04 12.56
N SER A 127 1.57 -12.43 11.34
CA SER A 127 1.46 -11.54 10.19
C SER A 127 0.16 -11.79 9.42
N TYR A 128 -0.44 -10.71 8.94
CA TYR A 128 -1.54 -10.74 7.99
C TYR A 128 -1.02 -10.48 6.59
N TYR A 129 -1.48 -11.25 5.62
CA TYR A 129 -1.14 -11.11 4.22
C TYR A 129 -2.39 -10.78 3.42
N ALA A 130 -2.49 -9.57 2.92
CA ALA A 130 -3.50 -9.22 1.94
C ALA A 130 -3.25 -9.99 0.63
N LEU A 131 -4.30 -10.58 0.06
CA LEU A 131 -4.20 -11.40 -1.13
C LEU A 131 -4.17 -10.51 -2.38
N ASN A 132 -3.29 -10.84 -3.31
CA ASN A 132 -3.20 -10.11 -4.57
C ASN A 132 -4.27 -10.59 -5.55
N VAL A 133 -4.86 -9.64 -6.29
CA VAL A 133 -5.85 -9.92 -7.33
C VAL A 133 -5.42 -9.31 -8.66
N ALA A 134 -5.46 -10.10 -9.73
CA ALA A 134 -5.24 -9.60 -11.07
C ALA A 134 -6.43 -8.73 -11.51
N VAL A 135 -6.14 -7.52 -11.93
CA VAL A 135 -7.11 -6.56 -12.47
C VAL A 135 -6.89 -6.45 -13.98
N THR A 136 -7.87 -6.90 -14.73
CA THR A 136 -7.82 -7.00 -16.20
C THR A 136 -9.09 -6.43 -16.83
N ALA A 137 -9.20 -6.51 -18.14
CA ALA A 137 -10.41 -6.11 -18.88
C ALA A 137 -11.70 -6.78 -18.37
N ASP A 138 -11.60 -7.95 -17.73
CA ASP A 138 -12.76 -8.71 -17.28
C ASP A 138 -13.35 -8.18 -15.96
N ASN A 139 -12.53 -7.51 -15.11
CA ASN A 139 -12.95 -7.13 -13.76
C ASN A 139 -12.52 -5.71 -13.33
N TYR A 140 -11.85 -4.93 -14.15
CA TYR A 140 -11.33 -3.60 -13.75
C TYR A 140 -12.41 -2.65 -13.24
N GLN A 141 -13.66 -2.84 -13.64
CA GLN A 141 -14.77 -2.00 -13.20
C GLN A 141 -15.03 -2.10 -11.69
N ASP A 142 -14.68 -3.23 -11.07
CA ASP A 142 -14.81 -3.43 -9.63
C ASP A 142 -13.74 -2.65 -8.84
N PHE A 143 -12.71 -2.16 -9.53
CA PHE A 143 -11.56 -1.44 -8.96
C PHE A 143 -11.51 0.05 -9.35
N THR A 144 -12.54 0.58 -9.99
CA THR A 144 -12.57 1.99 -10.42
C THR A 144 -12.77 2.98 -9.28
N ASP A 145 -13.30 2.53 -8.16
CA ASP A 145 -13.46 3.33 -6.95
C ASP A 145 -12.27 3.13 -6.01
N SER A 146 -11.26 4.00 -6.13
CA SER A 146 -10.07 3.97 -5.28
C SER A 146 -10.35 4.41 -3.83
N THR A 147 -11.55 4.91 -3.54
CA THR A 147 -11.97 5.31 -2.18
C THR A 147 -12.77 4.23 -1.49
N LYS A 148 -13.04 3.11 -2.18
CA LYS A 148 -13.77 2.00 -1.62
C LYS A 148 -13.03 1.44 -0.41
N VAL A 149 -13.71 1.50 0.71
CA VAL A 149 -13.22 1.02 2.00
C VAL A 149 -13.55 -0.46 2.14
N TYR A 150 -12.60 -1.27 2.57
CA TYR A 150 -12.86 -2.65 2.95
C TYR A 150 -13.83 -2.67 4.14
N GLU A 151 -14.94 -3.36 3.98
CA GLU A 151 -15.91 -3.57 5.05
C GLU A 151 -15.68 -4.98 5.64
N PRO A 152 -15.15 -5.08 6.87
CA PRO A 152 -15.00 -6.39 7.49
C PRO A 152 -16.35 -7.04 7.72
N VAL A 153 -16.39 -8.35 7.62
CA VAL A 153 -17.62 -9.16 7.75
C VAL A 153 -18.23 -9.06 9.15
N SER A 154 -17.46 -8.64 10.16
CA SER A 154 -17.99 -8.34 11.50
C SER A 154 -18.13 -6.83 11.68
N ASN A 155 -19.34 -6.37 12.06
CA ASN A 155 -19.68 -4.96 12.36
C ASN A 155 -18.96 -4.37 13.60
N GLN A 156 -17.74 -4.73 13.89
CA GLN A 156 -17.00 -4.29 15.08
C GLN A 156 -16.08 -3.08 14.82
N LEU A 157 -16.40 -2.25 13.82
CA LEU A 157 -15.58 -1.06 13.52
C LEU A 157 -15.92 0.17 14.35
N ASP A 158 -17.08 0.23 15.01
CA ASP A 158 -17.48 1.43 15.73
C ASP A 158 -16.74 1.54 17.07
N GLU A 159 -15.63 2.21 17.06
CA GLU A 159 -14.83 2.60 18.23
C GLU A 159 -15.13 4.01 18.71
N SER A 160 -16.20 4.62 18.23
CA SER A 160 -16.53 6.03 18.49
C SER A 160 -16.65 6.40 19.98
N THR A 161 -16.86 5.41 20.87
CA THR A 161 -16.91 5.59 22.33
C THR A 161 -15.57 5.31 23.03
N SER A 162 -14.61 4.76 22.33
CA SER A 162 -13.29 4.46 22.89
C SER A 162 -12.44 5.73 23.03
N PRO A 163 -11.49 5.80 23.98
CA PRO A 163 -10.59 6.96 24.08
C PRO A 163 -9.78 7.17 22.81
N VAL A 164 -9.64 8.42 22.38
CA VAL A 164 -8.76 8.76 21.26
C VAL A 164 -7.32 8.35 21.60
N LYS A 165 -6.63 7.75 20.65
CA LYS A 165 -5.23 7.37 20.76
C LYS A 165 -4.41 8.08 19.71
N LYS A 166 -3.28 8.66 20.11
CA LYS A 166 -2.38 9.37 19.20
C LYS A 166 -1.33 8.44 18.61
N VAL A 167 -1.28 8.36 17.27
CA VAL A 167 -0.41 7.47 16.52
C VAL A 167 0.52 8.26 15.61
N TRP A 168 1.78 7.90 15.59
CA TRP A 168 2.72 8.35 14.58
C TRP A 168 2.86 7.27 13.50
N LEU A 169 2.55 7.61 12.24
CA LEU A 169 2.65 6.68 11.13
C LEU A 169 3.67 7.18 10.11
N ASP A 170 4.78 6.45 9.98
CA ASP A 170 5.85 6.78 9.04
C ASP A 170 5.59 6.14 7.68
N ILE A 171 5.36 6.97 6.67
CA ILE A 171 5.22 6.55 5.28
C ILE A 171 6.61 6.63 4.63
N TYR A 172 7.02 5.53 3.99
CA TYR A 172 8.36 5.37 3.40
C TYR A 172 8.77 6.52 2.47
N ASN A 173 7.87 6.94 1.58
CA ASN A 173 8.13 8.00 0.61
C ASN A 173 6.85 8.74 0.24
N ALA A 174 6.75 10.01 0.64
CA ALA A 174 5.60 10.85 0.33
C ALA A 174 5.45 11.18 -1.17
N SER A 175 6.49 10.97 -1.97
CA SER A 175 6.46 11.17 -3.44
C SER A 175 6.09 9.90 -4.21
N ASP A 176 5.93 8.77 -3.52
CA ASP A 176 5.46 7.53 -4.14
C ASP A 176 3.96 7.63 -4.45
N ASN A 177 3.58 7.35 -5.70
CA ASN A 177 2.19 7.53 -6.15
C ASN A 177 1.22 6.59 -5.43
N PHE A 178 1.58 5.33 -5.22
CA PHE A 178 0.73 4.38 -4.51
C PHE A 178 0.54 4.81 -3.05
N LEU A 179 1.62 5.18 -2.36
CA LEU A 179 1.57 5.55 -0.94
C LEU A 179 0.77 6.83 -0.71
N SER A 180 0.97 7.86 -1.56
CA SER A 180 0.34 9.18 -1.37
C SER A 180 -1.08 9.29 -1.92
N SER A 181 -1.39 8.61 -3.02
CA SER A 181 -2.70 8.76 -3.69
C SER A 181 -3.67 7.59 -3.46
N THR A 182 -3.19 6.48 -2.90
CA THR A 182 -4.00 5.28 -2.66
C THR A 182 -3.95 4.87 -1.19
N TYR A 183 -2.77 4.54 -0.65
CA TYR A 183 -2.66 3.92 0.67
C TYR A 183 -2.95 4.89 1.82
N GLN A 184 -2.37 6.09 1.80
CA GLN A 184 -2.63 7.09 2.85
C GLN A 184 -4.10 7.52 2.92
N PRO A 185 -4.81 7.86 1.82
CA PRO A 185 -6.23 8.17 1.88
C PRO A 185 -7.10 7.04 2.45
N LEU A 186 -6.73 5.79 2.21
CA LEU A 186 -7.40 4.64 2.81
C LEU A 186 -7.16 4.55 4.31
N LEU A 187 -5.93 4.79 4.78
CA LEU A 187 -5.64 4.88 6.21
C LEU A 187 -6.46 5.99 6.88
N GLU A 188 -6.55 7.18 6.27
CA GLU A 188 -7.33 8.33 6.75
C GLU A 188 -8.84 8.02 6.88
N ASN A 189 -9.37 7.11 6.05
CA ASN A 189 -10.75 6.64 6.20
C ASN A 189 -10.97 5.73 7.42
N TYR A 190 -9.95 4.98 7.83
CA TYR A 190 -10.06 4.05 8.96
C TYR A 190 -9.65 4.66 10.30
N ASP A 191 -8.79 5.68 10.33
CA ASP A 191 -8.36 6.30 11.59
C ASP A 191 -9.55 6.94 12.32
N ASP A 192 -10.43 7.64 11.61
CA ASP A 192 -11.66 8.21 12.14
C ASP A 192 -12.59 7.11 12.70
N LEU A 193 -12.78 6.00 11.97
CA LEU A 193 -13.61 4.87 12.38
C LEU A 193 -13.10 4.17 13.65
N LEU A 194 -11.78 4.15 13.82
CA LEU A 194 -11.12 3.51 14.96
C LEU A 194 -10.78 4.48 16.10
N ASN A 195 -11.23 5.73 15.99
CA ASN A 195 -10.97 6.81 16.94
C ASN A 195 -9.46 6.98 17.24
N LEU A 196 -8.68 7.06 16.19
CA LEU A 196 -7.24 7.31 16.20
C LEU A 196 -6.94 8.73 15.71
N ASP A 197 -6.03 9.44 16.39
CA ASP A 197 -5.43 10.70 15.93
C ASP A 197 -4.10 10.35 15.28
N VAL A 198 -4.11 10.11 13.96
CA VAL A 198 -2.93 9.63 13.22
C VAL A 198 -2.18 10.80 12.60
N GLU A 199 -0.93 10.97 12.98
CA GLU A 199 -0.02 11.90 12.34
C GLU A 199 0.76 11.17 11.23
N TYR A 200 0.37 11.42 9.97
CA TYR A 200 1.01 10.83 8.79
C TYR A 200 2.27 11.59 8.42
N ILE A 201 3.41 10.93 8.52
CA ILE A 201 4.70 11.52 8.24
C ILE A 201 5.34 10.80 7.06
N GLY A 202 5.50 11.52 5.95
CA GLY A 202 6.21 11.04 4.78
C GLY A 202 7.59 11.68 4.64
N GLY A 203 8.55 10.93 4.15
CA GLY A 203 9.91 11.44 3.97
C GLY A 203 10.65 10.81 2.79
N ASP A 204 11.86 11.29 2.57
CA ASP A 204 12.74 10.82 1.49
C ASP A 204 13.55 9.58 1.90
N GLY A 205 12.90 8.61 2.51
CA GLY A 205 13.51 7.38 2.98
C GLY A 205 13.64 7.29 4.50
N GLN A 206 14.04 6.13 4.98
CA GLN A 206 13.98 5.71 6.38
C GLN A 206 15.37 5.51 6.97
N THR A 207 16.25 6.51 6.87
CA THR A 207 17.52 6.54 7.61
C THR A 207 17.29 6.95 9.04
N GLU A 208 18.15 6.53 9.97
CA GLU A 208 18.06 6.86 11.40
C GLU A 208 17.94 8.38 11.64
N SER A 209 18.74 9.18 10.96
CA SER A 209 18.67 10.65 11.08
C SER A 209 17.35 11.23 10.56
N ASN A 210 16.81 10.71 9.45
CA ASN A 210 15.54 11.17 8.90
C ASN A 210 14.38 10.80 9.82
N ILE A 211 14.37 9.59 10.36
CA ILE A 211 13.36 9.13 11.30
C ILE A 211 13.39 9.98 12.58
N THR A 212 14.56 10.16 13.17
CA THR A 212 14.75 10.98 14.39
C THR A 212 14.26 12.41 14.19
N ASN A 213 14.59 13.02 13.04
CA ASN A 213 14.19 14.39 12.75
C ASN A 213 12.67 14.55 12.59
N ARG A 214 12.01 13.53 12.03
CA ARG A 214 10.54 13.54 11.82
C ARG A 214 9.76 13.19 13.08
N LEU A 215 10.28 12.26 13.88
CA LEU A 215 9.61 11.77 15.07
C LEU A 215 9.51 12.84 16.19
N GLY A 216 10.52 13.70 16.30
CA GLY A 216 10.53 14.72 17.33
C GLY A 216 10.57 14.13 18.75
N ASN A 217 9.49 14.33 19.51
CA ASN A 217 9.34 13.76 20.85
C ASN A 217 8.47 12.51 20.83
N PRO A 218 9.03 11.28 20.95
CA PRO A 218 8.27 10.03 20.91
C PRO A 218 7.19 9.92 21.98
N SER A 219 7.41 10.54 23.17
CA SER A 219 6.49 10.41 24.32
C SER A 219 5.12 11.09 24.13
N GLN A 220 4.92 11.79 23.02
CA GLN A 220 3.63 12.39 22.69
C GLN A 220 2.66 11.42 21.97
N TYR A 221 3.12 10.26 21.56
CA TYR A 221 2.35 9.26 20.86
C TYR A 221 2.09 8.04 21.74
N ASP A 222 0.91 7.45 21.59
CA ASP A 222 0.53 6.19 22.25
C ASP A 222 1.10 4.98 21.50
N ALA A 223 1.30 5.09 20.18
CA ALA A 223 1.86 4.03 19.35
C ALA A 223 2.52 4.55 18.07
N PHE A 224 3.21 3.63 17.39
CA PHE A 224 3.91 3.86 16.14
C PHE A 224 3.51 2.82 15.11
N ALA A 225 3.16 3.27 13.91
CA ALA A 225 2.99 2.42 12.74
C ALA A 225 4.04 2.79 11.68
N ILE A 226 4.57 1.79 10.98
CA ILE A 226 5.69 1.99 10.08
C ILE A 226 5.40 1.26 8.75
N ASN A 227 5.27 2.02 7.68
CA ASN A 227 5.27 1.48 6.33
C ASN A 227 6.70 1.11 5.91
N MET A 228 7.13 -0.10 6.26
CA MET A 228 8.51 -0.56 6.04
C MET A 228 8.67 -1.21 4.67
N VAL A 229 9.23 -0.50 3.72
CA VAL A 229 9.50 -0.99 2.35
C VAL A 229 10.86 -1.71 2.26
N LYS A 230 11.83 -1.30 3.11
CA LYS A 230 13.18 -1.90 3.12
C LYS A 230 13.48 -2.47 4.50
N THR A 231 13.67 -3.77 4.58
CA THR A 231 13.98 -4.48 5.83
C THR A 231 15.28 -4.02 6.49
N ASP A 232 16.23 -3.50 5.71
CA ASP A 232 17.49 -2.92 6.22
C ASP A 232 17.27 -1.76 7.18
N ASN A 233 16.11 -1.09 7.07
CA ASN A 233 15.76 0.05 7.91
C ASN A 233 15.23 -0.36 9.30
N ALA A 234 14.92 -1.62 9.54
CA ALA A 234 14.36 -2.11 10.80
C ALA A 234 15.26 -1.77 12.00
N ALA A 235 16.58 -1.85 11.83
CA ALA A 235 17.54 -1.52 12.89
C ALA A 235 17.47 -0.05 13.32
N SER A 236 17.23 0.87 12.38
CA SER A 236 17.08 2.30 12.68
C SER A 236 15.86 2.57 13.56
N TYR A 237 14.71 1.96 13.26
CA TYR A 237 13.51 2.10 14.08
C TYR A 237 13.69 1.46 15.45
N THR A 238 14.26 0.27 15.54
CA THR A 238 14.53 -0.40 16.81
C THR A 238 15.43 0.48 17.72
N SER A 239 16.47 1.08 17.16
CA SER A 239 17.38 1.96 17.91
C SER A 239 16.67 3.20 18.47
N ILE A 240 15.72 3.78 17.72
CA ILE A 240 15.03 5.01 18.12
C ILE A 240 13.89 4.72 19.10
N LEU A 241 13.09 3.69 18.84
CA LEU A 241 11.89 3.39 19.63
C LEU A 241 12.17 2.61 20.91
N SER A 242 13.41 2.13 21.12
CA SER A 242 13.84 1.48 22.37
C SER A 242 14.37 2.45 23.43
N GLN A 243 14.43 3.75 23.17
CA GLN A 243 14.86 4.78 24.09
C GLN A 243 13.71 5.29 24.97
#